data_5205b1aced21619b524fc19981abcccc
#
_entry.id   5205b1aced21619b524fc19981abcccc
#
_cell.length_a   1.000
_cell.length_b   1.000
_cell.length_c   1.000
_cell.angle_alpha   90.00
_cell.angle_beta   90.00
_cell.angle_gamma   90.00
#
_symmetry.space_group_name_H-M   'P 1'
#
loop_
_entity.id
_entity.type
_entity.pdbx_description
1 polymer ?
#
loop_
_entity_poly.entity_id
_entity_poly.type
_entity_poly.pdbx_seq_one_letter_code
_entity_poly.pdbx_strand_id
1 'polypeptide(L)'
;VSHSGEGATSAAQRKLFSELKKRYDKSSFERLHVSMTFKKGLVEGVGSENSTRGRSFLFFALGVCAGTGLGRCFVLRVPENGLIALNVPLDPLRLGSNSTRTTHPYYMARWNDLLATLGIDGELRNPYWDKTKGEMAAACRNPTLLKSLVTDSLSCAHPQYARHMGIKGRGIEHCGYCLPCLIRRAALTAAWGTGNDQTPYT
;
A
#
# COMPACT_ATOMS: atom_id res chain seq x y z
N VAL A 1 -3.63 2.84 -9.76
CA VAL A 1 -3.97 1.41 -9.99
C VAL A 1 -4.25 0.75 -8.65
N SER A 2 -5.29 -0.07 -8.58
CA SER A 2 -5.62 -0.86 -7.41
C SER A 2 -6.05 -2.28 -7.80
N HIS A 3 -5.72 -3.25 -6.96
CA HIS A 3 -6.16 -4.64 -7.11
C HIS A 3 -7.28 -4.94 -6.10
N SER A 4 -8.22 -5.82 -6.44
CA SER A 4 -9.24 -6.27 -5.51
C SER A 4 -8.58 -6.98 -4.32
N GLY A 5 -8.81 -6.44 -3.13
CA GLY A 5 -8.41 -7.05 -1.87
C GLY A 5 -9.59 -7.77 -1.21
N GLU A 6 -9.32 -8.46 -0.12
CA GLU A 6 -10.37 -9.08 0.68
C GLU A 6 -11.11 -8.05 1.54
N GLY A 7 -12.40 -8.27 1.76
CA GLY A 7 -13.29 -7.64 2.73
C GLY A 7 -12.97 -6.20 3.14
N ALA A 8 -12.31 -6.06 4.27
CA ALA A 8 -11.97 -4.78 4.89
C ALA A 8 -11.09 -3.88 4.01
N THR A 9 -10.08 -4.44 3.35
CA THR A 9 -9.17 -3.70 2.46
C THR A 9 -9.91 -3.14 1.25
N SER A 10 -10.79 -3.92 0.63
CA SER A 10 -11.62 -3.46 -0.48
C SER A 10 -12.61 -2.39 -0.07
N ALA A 11 -13.20 -2.49 1.13
CA ALA A 11 -14.11 -1.48 1.67
C ALA A 11 -13.38 -0.15 1.88
N ALA A 12 -12.22 -0.17 2.55
CA ALA A 12 -11.38 1.00 2.75
C ALA A 12 -10.96 1.65 1.42
N GLN A 13 -10.50 0.86 0.45
CA GLN A 13 -10.16 1.36 -0.89
C GLN A 13 -11.32 2.07 -1.59
N ARG A 14 -12.53 1.48 -1.55
CA ARG A 14 -13.71 2.09 -2.16
C ARG A 14 -14.08 3.40 -1.49
N LYS A 15 -14.06 3.44 -0.15
CA LYS A 15 -14.39 4.63 0.62
C LYS A 15 -13.40 5.77 0.34
N LEU A 16 -12.10 5.49 0.44
CA LEU A 16 -11.05 6.47 0.14
C LEU A 16 -11.15 7.00 -1.29
N PHE A 17 -11.38 6.11 -2.27
CA PHE A 17 -11.55 6.54 -3.66
C PHE A 17 -12.78 7.45 -3.82
N SER A 18 -13.91 7.10 -3.20
CA SER A 18 -15.13 7.91 -3.24
C SER A 18 -14.91 9.32 -2.69
N GLU A 19 -14.20 9.44 -1.56
CA GLU A 19 -13.89 10.75 -0.97
C GLU A 19 -12.91 11.56 -1.81
N LEU A 20 -11.87 10.92 -2.37
CA LEU A 20 -10.95 11.58 -3.28
C LEU A 20 -11.65 12.06 -4.56
N LYS A 21 -12.56 11.26 -5.12
CA LYS A 21 -13.33 11.62 -6.32
C LYS A 21 -14.24 12.83 -6.13
N LYS A 22 -14.67 13.11 -4.89
CA LYS A 22 -15.43 14.34 -4.58
C LYS A 22 -14.56 15.59 -4.61
N ARG A 23 -13.25 15.45 -4.41
CA ARG A 23 -12.29 16.55 -4.31
C ARG A 23 -11.55 16.84 -5.61
N TYR A 24 -11.33 15.81 -6.40
CA TYR A 24 -10.59 15.91 -7.66
C TYR A 24 -11.51 15.59 -8.82
N ASP A 25 -11.40 16.36 -9.88
CA ASP A 25 -12.19 16.14 -11.09
C ASP A 25 -11.74 14.86 -11.85
N LYS A 26 -12.56 14.42 -12.79
CA LYS A 26 -12.27 13.21 -13.58
C LYS A 26 -11.05 13.36 -14.47
N SER A 27 -10.69 14.57 -14.86
CA SER A 27 -9.54 14.83 -15.75
C SER A 27 -8.21 14.67 -15.01
N SER A 28 -8.22 14.91 -13.69
CA SER A 28 -7.01 14.89 -12.86
C SER A 28 -6.86 13.60 -12.01
N PHE A 29 -7.94 12.82 -11.85
CA PHE A 29 -7.92 11.65 -10.98
C PHE A 29 -8.84 10.53 -11.47
N GLU A 30 -8.22 9.44 -11.90
CA GLU A 30 -8.91 8.20 -12.27
C GLU A 30 -8.39 6.98 -11.49
N ARG A 31 -9.26 5.98 -11.34
CA ARG A 31 -8.92 4.71 -10.72
C ARG A 31 -9.01 3.58 -11.72
N LEU A 32 -7.90 2.93 -11.99
CA LEU A 32 -7.90 1.62 -12.61
C LEU A 32 -7.99 0.55 -11.50
N HIS A 33 -9.09 -0.16 -11.44
CA HIS A 33 -9.30 -1.27 -10.51
C HIS A 33 -9.24 -2.60 -11.26
N VAL A 34 -8.31 -3.46 -10.84
CA VAL A 34 -8.08 -4.77 -11.48
C VAL A 34 -8.46 -5.88 -10.50
N SER A 35 -9.18 -6.87 -10.97
CA SER A 35 -9.39 -8.14 -10.27
C SER A 35 -8.69 -9.24 -11.04
N MET A 36 -7.72 -9.87 -10.42
CA MET A 36 -6.94 -10.94 -11.04
C MET A 36 -6.82 -12.11 -10.08
N THR A 37 -7.15 -13.28 -10.57
CA THR A 37 -7.00 -14.55 -9.87
C THR A 37 -6.27 -15.55 -10.76
N PHE A 38 -5.40 -16.33 -10.18
CA PHE A 38 -4.67 -17.39 -10.88
C PHE A 38 -5.23 -18.74 -10.45
N LYS A 39 -5.49 -19.61 -11.43
CA LYS A 39 -5.86 -21.00 -11.14
C LYS A 39 -4.67 -21.73 -10.55
N LYS A 40 -4.91 -22.62 -9.59
CA LYS A 40 -3.89 -23.58 -9.13
C LYS A 40 -3.44 -24.44 -10.31
N GLY A 41 -2.13 -24.70 -10.40
CA GLY A 41 -1.60 -25.49 -11.51
C GLY A 41 -1.59 -24.77 -12.86
N LEU A 42 -1.56 -23.43 -12.89
CA LEU A 42 -1.50 -22.65 -14.13
C LEU A 42 -0.28 -23.00 -14.98
N VAL A 43 0.83 -23.37 -14.35
CA VAL A 43 2.06 -23.80 -15.03
C VAL A 43 2.27 -25.27 -14.70
N GLU A 44 2.34 -26.10 -15.74
CA GLU A 44 2.55 -27.55 -15.61
C GLU A 44 3.92 -27.84 -14.96
N GLY A 45 3.96 -28.78 -14.03
CA GLY A 45 5.18 -29.16 -13.31
C GLY A 45 5.60 -28.18 -12.20
N VAL A 46 4.91 -27.04 -12.03
CA VAL A 46 5.20 -26.09 -10.98
C VAL A 46 4.18 -26.19 -9.86
N GLY A 47 4.66 -26.50 -8.66
CA GLY A 47 3.82 -26.57 -7.44
C GLY A 47 3.26 -25.19 -7.08
N SER A 48 2.06 -25.18 -6.48
CA SER A 48 1.45 -23.94 -5.97
C SER A 48 2.18 -23.49 -4.70
N GLU A 49 2.76 -22.29 -4.73
CA GLU A 49 3.35 -21.65 -3.54
C GLU A 49 2.28 -20.81 -2.83
N ASN A 50 2.02 -21.12 -1.55
CA ASN A 50 1.14 -20.32 -0.71
C ASN A 50 1.93 -19.18 -0.05
N SER A 51 2.47 -18.27 -0.86
CA SER A 51 3.19 -17.10 -0.36
C SER A 51 2.75 -15.82 -1.07
N THR A 52 3.06 -14.68 -0.46
CA THR A 52 2.77 -13.36 -1.02
C THR A 52 4.00 -12.70 -1.68
N ARG A 53 5.08 -13.46 -1.90
CA ARG A 53 6.36 -12.91 -2.43
C ARG A 53 6.20 -12.27 -3.81
N GLY A 54 5.44 -12.89 -4.70
CA GLY A 54 5.17 -12.38 -6.04
C GLY A 54 4.21 -11.19 -6.12
N ARG A 55 3.59 -10.81 -5.01
CA ARG A 55 2.54 -9.78 -4.97
C ARG A 55 3.03 -8.40 -5.41
N SER A 56 4.22 -8.01 -4.99
CA SER A 56 4.80 -6.72 -5.39
C SER A 56 5.12 -6.69 -6.87
N PHE A 57 5.61 -7.80 -7.41
CA PHE A 57 5.84 -7.94 -8.85
C PHE A 57 4.54 -7.76 -9.63
N LEU A 58 3.48 -8.42 -9.23
CA LEU A 58 2.16 -8.28 -9.85
C LEU A 58 1.67 -6.83 -9.85
N PHE A 59 1.78 -6.13 -8.72
CA PHE A 59 1.35 -4.74 -8.64
C PHE A 59 2.17 -3.80 -9.53
N PHE A 60 3.46 -4.01 -9.62
CA PHE A 60 4.32 -3.23 -10.52
C PHE A 60 4.03 -3.55 -11.99
N ALA A 61 3.86 -4.83 -12.34
CA ALA A 61 3.47 -5.23 -13.68
C ALA A 61 2.14 -4.60 -14.11
N LEU A 62 1.12 -4.65 -13.26
CA LEU A 62 -0.18 -3.99 -13.51
C LEU A 62 -0.03 -2.46 -13.64
N GLY A 63 0.84 -1.85 -12.81
CA GLY A 63 1.14 -0.43 -12.89
C GLY A 63 1.84 -0.06 -14.19
N VAL A 64 2.79 -0.86 -14.63
CA VAL A 64 3.49 -0.70 -15.91
C VAL A 64 2.52 -0.86 -17.08
N CYS A 65 1.70 -1.92 -17.10
CA CYS A 65 0.68 -2.11 -18.13
C CYS A 65 -0.29 -0.92 -18.21
N ALA A 66 -0.70 -0.38 -17.06
CA ALA A 66 -1.55 0.82 -17.04
C ALA A 66 -0.80 2.05 -17.59
N GLY A 67 0.47 2.23 -17.20
CA GLY A 67 1.31 3.33 -17.66
C GLY A 67 1.53 3.31 -19.16
N THR A 68 1.86 2.17 -19.73
CA THR A 68 2.03 1.99 -21.18
C THR A 68 0.75 2.26 -21.96
N GLY A 69 -0.41 1.96 -21.37
CA GLY A 69 -1.72 2.26 -21.96
C GLY A 69 -2.07 3.76 -21.96
N LEU A 70 -1.44 4.56 -21.10
CA LEU A 70 -1.68 6.01 -21.02
C LEU A 70 -0.77 6.83 -21.95
N GLY A 71 0.34 6.28 -22.40
CA GLY A 71 1.26 6.96 -23.27
C GLY A 71 2.63 6.30 -23.35
N ARG A 72 3.54 6.92 -24.11
CA ARG A 72 4.88 6.37 -24.33
C ARG A 72 5.81 6.54 -23.13
N CYS A 73 5.65 7.62 -22.38
CA CYS A 73 6.48 7.91 -21.20
C CYS A 73 5.60 7.99 -19.94
N PHE A 74 5.96 7.27 -18.89
CA PHE A 74 5.25 7.32 -17.62
C PHE A 74 6.17 7.19 -16.40
N VAL A 75 5.72 7.69 -15.26
CA VAL A 75 6.35 7.47 -13.97
C VAL A 75 5.38 6.74 -13.04
N LEU A 76 5.70 5.50 -12.71
CA LEU A 76 4.96 4.72 -11.71
C LEU A 76 5.50 5.08 -10.32
N ARG A 77 4.76 5.90 -9.60
CA ARG A 77 5.10 6.29 -8.22
C ARG A 77 4.60 5.25 -7.23
N VAL A 78 5.51 4.73 -6.41
CA VAL A 78 5.24 3.76 -5.34
C VAL A 78 5.58 4.41 -4.01
N PRO A 79 4.65 5.16 -3.40
CA PRO A 79 4.93 6.04 -2.26
C PRO A 79 4.99 5.26 -0.94
N GLU A 80 6.11 4.60 -0.68
CA GLU A 80 6.38 3.89 0.57
C GLU A 80 7.46 4.63 1.39
N ASN A 81 7.31 4.63 2.70
CA ASN A 81 8.28 5.26 3.60
C ASN A 81 9.60 4.48 3.68
N GLY A 82 10.67 5.13 4.17
CA GLY A 82 12.01 4.55 4.24
C GLY A 82 12.09 3.26 5.06
N LEU A 83 11.32 3.14 6.14
CA LEU A 83 11.29 1.91 6.96
C LEU A 83 10.82 0.70 6.13
N ILE A 84 9.80 0.88 5.28
CA ILE A 84 9.32 -0.16 4.37
C ILE A 84 10.31 -0.34 3.21
N ALA A 85 10.85 0.74 2.66
CA ALA A 85 11.80 0.70 1.55
C ALA A 85 13.09 -0.05 1.92
N LEU A 86 13.64 0.20 3.10
CA LEU A 86 14.83 -0.51 3.61
C LEU A 86 14.49 -1.93 4.08
N ASN A 87 13.21 -2.22 4.27
CA ASN A 87 12.74 -3.54 4.70
C ASN A 87 13.43 -4.04 5.97
N VAL A 88 13.55 -3.15 6.97
CA VAL A 88 14.13 -3.47 8.27
C VAL A 88 13.29 -4.57 8.93
N PRO A 89 13.87 -5.72 9.29
CA PRO A 89 13.15 -6.79 9.95
C PRO A 89 12.83 -6.38 11.39
N LEU A 90 11.62 -5.89 11.62
CA LEU A 90 11.12 -5.52 12.97
C LEU A 90 10.53 -6.71 13.73
N ASP A 91 10.46 -7.87 13.09
CA ASP A 91 9.91 -9.10 13.61
C ASP A 91 10.79 -10.27 13.15
N PRO A 92 11.18 -11.20 14.05
CA PRO A 92 11.96 -12.39 13.68
C PRO A 92 11.35 -13.21 12.54
N LEU A 93 10.02 -13.23 12.40
CA LEU A 93 9.30 -13.92 11.33
C LEU A 93 9.49 -13.24 9.96
N ARG A 94 10.03 -12.03 9.92
CA ARG A 94 10.32 -11.29 8.69
C ARG A 94 11.79 -11.31 8.28
N LEU A 95 12.60 -12.17 8.89
CA LEU A 95 13.99 -12.36 8.51
C LEU A 95 14.10 -13.15 7.19
N GLY A 96 15.06 -12.80 6.39
CA GLY A 96 15.41 -13.53 5.16
C GLY A 96 14.37 -13.44 4.05
N SER A 97 14.05 -14.58 3.46
CA SER A 97 13.18 -14.71 2.28
C SER A 97 11.68 -14.43 2.56
N ASN A 98 11.27 -14.39 3.82
CA ASN A 98 9.87 -14.13 4.20
C ASN A 98 9.47 -12.67 4.10
N SER A 99 10.42 -11.79 3.81
CA SER A 99 10.19 -10.37 3.69
C SER A 99 9.96 -9.97 2.24
N THR A 100 8.84 -9.27 1.98
CA THR A 100 8.56 -8.68 0.67
C THR A 100 9.34 -7.38 0.54
N ARG A 101 10.33 -7.35 -0.34
CA ARG A 101 11.16 -6.17 -0.58
C ARG A 101 10.53 -5.23 -1.60
N THR A 102 9.29 -4.83 -1.37
CA THR A 102 8.43 -4.14 -2.34
C THR A 102 9.08 -2.90 -2.96
N THR A 103 9.68 -2.04 -2.14
CA THR A 103 10.27 -0.77 -2.60
C THR A 103 11.74 -0.64 -2.19
N HIS A 104 12.39 -1.76 -1.92
CA HIS A 104 13.83 -1.77 -1.65
C HIS A 104 14.58 -1.16 -2.85
N PRO A 105 15.55 -0.25 -2.64
CA PRO A 105 16.24 0.45 -3.73
C PRO A 105 16.80 -0.48 -4.80
N TYR A 106 17.40 -1.60 -4.41
CA TYR A 106 17.89 -2.61 -5.33
C TYR A 106 16.78 -3.20 -6.21
N TYR A 107 15.62 -3.52 -5.62
CA TYR A 107 14.48 -4.08 -6.36
C TYR A 107 13.90 -3.07 -7.34
N MET A 108 13.79 -1.81 -6.94
CA MET A 108 13.36 -0.72 -7.80
C MET A 108 14.33 -0.50 -8.97
N ALA A 109 15.65 -0.55 -8.72
CA ALA A 109 16.65 -0.46 -9.77
C ALA A 109 16.52 -1.62 -10.78
N ARG A 110 16.37 -2.88 -10.29
CA ARG A 110 16.16 -4.04 -11.19
C ARG A 110 14.90 -3.93 -12.03
N TRP A 111 13.84 -3.31 -11.50
CA TRP A 111 12.66 -3.02 -12.30
C TRP A 111 12.93 -1.99 -13.40
N ASN A 112 13.65 -0.94 -13.10
CA ASN A 112 14.02 0.06 -14.11
C ASN A 112 14.94 -0.53 -15.19
N ASP A 113 15.88 -1.40 -14.82
CA ASP A 113 16.68 -2.15 -15.79
C ASP A 113 15.82 -3.07 -16.68
N LEU A 114 14.82 -3.74 -16.09
CA LEU A 114 13.88 -4.57 -16.84
C LEU A 114 13.07 -3.73 -17.84
N LEU A 115 12.56 -2.56 -17.45
CA LEU A 115 11.85 -1.66 -18.35
C LEU A 115 12.75 -1.22 -19.52
N ALA A 116 13.97 -0.82 -19.23
CA ALA A 116 14.94 -0.44 -20.25
C ALA A 116 15.25 -1.61 -21.23
N THR A 117 15.44 -2.82 -20.68
CA THR A 117 15.69 -4.04 -21.50
C THR A 117 14.50 -4.37 -22.41
N LEU A 118 13.28 -4.14 -21.94
CA LEU A 118 12.06 -4.37 -22.72
C LEU A 118 11.70 -3.21 -23.67
N GLY A 119 12.50 -2.15 -23.71
CA GLY A 119 12.22 -0.96 -24.52
C GLY A 119 10.98 -0.18 -24.04
N ILE A 120 10.61 -0.32 -22.78
CA ILE A 120 9.47 0.39 -22.19
C ILE A 120 9.95 1.73 -21.61
N ASP A 121 9.46 2.84 -22.18
CA ASP A 121 9.78 4.19 -21.73
C ASP A 121 8.98 4.54 -20.47
N GLY A 122 9.44 4.05 -19.34
CA GLY A 122 8.81 4.21 -18.05
C GLY A 122 9.80 4.14 -16.91
N GLU A 123 9.44 4.71 -15.76
CA GLU A 123 10.26 4.70 -14.56
C GLU A 123 9.42 4.31 -13.34
N LEU A 124 9.96 3.42 -12.50
CA LEU A 124 9.47 3.19 -11.14
C LEU A 124 10.22 4.10 -10.17
N ARG A 125 9.48 4.87 -9.38
CA ARG A 125 10.07 5.81 -8.42
C ARG A 125 9.37 5.75 -7.07
N ASN A 126 10.15 5.63 -5.98
CA ASN A 126 9.67 5.87 -4.62
C ASN A 126 10.07 7.29 -4.18
N PRO A 127 9.11 8.24 -4.07
CA PRO A 127 9.44 9.62 -3.69
C PRO A 127 9.71 9.81 -2.20
N TYR A 128 9.55 8.76 -1.37
CA TYR A 128 9.63 8.83 0.09
C TYR A 128 10.56 7.78 0.69
N TRP A 129 11.50 7.27 -0.10
CA TRP A 129 12.43 6.24 0.33
C TRP A 129 13.31 6.66 1.54
N ASP A 130 13.52 7.96 1.73
CA ASP A 130 14.30 8.59 2.79
C ASP A 130 13.45 9.21 3.91
N LYS A 131 12.11 9.07 3.85
CA LYS A 131 11.19 9.69 4.80
C LYS A 131 10.57 8.67 5.74
N THR A 132 10.38 9.06 6.98
CA THR A 132 9.50 8.32 7.90
C THR A 132 8.03 8.54 7.54
N LYS A 133 7.16 7.66 7.99
CA LYS A 133 5.72 7.82 7.79
C LYS A 133 5.17 9.10 8.45
N GLY A 134 5.76 9.53 9.56
CA GLY A 134 5.43 10.79 10.24
C GLY A 134 5.79 12.01 9.38
N GLU A 135 7.00 12.04 8.83
CA GLU A 135 7.44 13.11 7.92
C GLU A 135 6.59 13.17 6.65
N MET A 136 6.18 12.02 6.09
CA MET A 136 5.24 11.99 4.96
C MET A 136 3.90 12.64 5.32
N ALA A 137 3.37 12.35 6.52
CA ALA A 137 2.10 12.92 6.97
C ALA A 137 2.23 14.42 7.28
N ALA A 138 3.32 14.84 7.91
CA ALA A 138 3.60 16.24 8.20
C ALA A 138 3.80 17.09 6.93
N ALA A 139 4.47 16.52 5.91
CA ALA A 139 4.71 17.18 4.62
C ALA A 139 3.52 17.12 3.65
N CYS A 140 2.36 16.62 4.07
CA CYS A 140 1.20 16.53 3.20
C CYS A 140 0.70 17.92 2.79
N ARG A 141 0.56 18.14 1.47
CA ARG A 141 0.09 19.43 0.92
C ARG A 141 -1.34 19.79 1.31
N ASN A 142 -2.14 18.78 1.67
CA ASN A 142 -3.52 18.98 2.13
C ASN A 142 -3.73 18.23 3.45
N PRO A 143 -3.25 18.78 4.58
CA PRO A 143 -3.34 18.10 5.87
C PRO A 143 -4.79 17.93 6.35
N THR A 144 -5.68 18.85 6.01
CA THR A 144 -7.11 18.74 6.35
C THR A 144 -7.76 17.54 5.68
N LEU A 145 -7.53 17.36 4.39
CA LEU A 145 -8.01 16.18 3.67
C LEU A 145 -7.36 14.90 4.20
N LEU A 146 -6.05 14.90 4.46
CA LEU A 146 -5.37 13.74 5.01
C LEU A 146 -5.98 13.34 6.36
N LYS A 147 -6.21 14.28 7.26
CA LYS A 147 -6.84 14.02 8.57
C LYS A 147 -8.24 13.43 8.42
N SER A 148 -9.05 13.90 7.49
CA SER A 148 -10.38 13.34 7.24
C SER A 148 -10.35 11.93 6.64
N LEU A 149 -9.31 11.57 5.88
CA LEU A 149 -9.20 10.27 5.24
C LEU A 149 -8.48 9.21 6.09
N VAL A 150 -7.71 9.64 7.08
CA VAL A 150 -6.94 8.73 7.92
C VAL A 150 -7.84 7.72 8.62
N THR A 151 -8.98 8.14 9.15
CA THR A 151 -9.94 7.26 9.84
C THR A 151 -10.49 6.16 8.94
N ASP A 152 -10.55 6.40 7.63
CA ASP A 152 -11.04 5.47 6.63
C ASP A 152 -9.94 4.60 6.01
N SER A 153 -8.67 4.89 6.31
CA SER A 153 -7.53 4.15 5.82
C SER A 153 -7.24 2.94 6.71
N LEU A 154 -6.84 1.82 6.11
CA LEU A 154 -6.56 0.59 6.82
C LEU A 154 -5.07 0.24 6.78
N SER A 155 -4.48 0.07 7.96
CA SER A 155 -3.10 -0.42 8.12
C SER A 155 -2.96 -1.57 9.13
N CYS A 156 -4.02 -1.92 9.84
CA CYS A 156 -4.00 -2.99 10.83
C CYS A 156 -3.74 -4.37 10.20
N ALA A 157 -2.90 -5.18 10.84
CA ALA A 157 -2.69 -6.58 10.44
C ALA A 157 -3.89 -7.47 10.82
N HIS A 158 -4.72 -7.04 11.76
CA HIS A 158 -5.87 -7.77 12.28
C HIS A 158 -7.16 -6.92 12.18
N PRO A 159 -7.60 -6.53 10.97
CA PRO A 159 -8.71 -5.57 10.82
C PRO A 159 -10.08 -6.12 11.21
N GLN A 160 -10.16 -7.41 11.54
CA GLN A 160 -11.38 -8.07 12.00
C GLN A 160 -11.27 -8.53 13.45
N TYR A 161 -10.32 -7.99 14.21
CA TYR A 161 -10.08 -8.40 15.59
C TYR A 161 -11.34 -8.24 16.47
N ALA A 162 -12.02 -7.10 16.38
CA ALA A 162 -13.26 -6.86 17.09
C ALA A 162 -14.32 -7.94 16.79
N ARG A 163 -14.43 -8.39 15.53
CA ARG A 163 -15.36 -9.46 15.14
C ARG A 163 -14.96 -10.82 15.77
N HIS A 164 -13.67 -11.12 15.84
CA HIS A 164 -13.19 -12.35 16.48
C HIS A 164 -13.43 -12.34 18.01
N MET A 165 -13.42 -11.15 18.61
CA MET A 165 -13.75 -10.96 20.02
C MET A 165 -15.27 -10.87 20.30
N GLY A 166 -16.11 -11.11 19.30
CA GLY A 166 -17.56 -11.10 19.45
C GLY A 166 -18.18 -9.71 19.59
N ILE A 167 -17.43 -8.64 19.35
CA ILE A 167 -17.90 -7.25 19.43
C ILE A 167 -18.72 -6.96 18.16
N LYS A 168 -20.05 -6.95 18.32
CA LYS A 168 -20.99 -6.67 17.23
C LYS A 168 -21.13 -5.17 16.98
N GLY A 169 -21.40 -4.79 15.72
CA GLY A 169 -21.82 -3.43 15.35
C GLY A 169 -20.69 -2.43 15.13
N ARG A 170 -19.43 -2.82 15.30
CA ARG A 170 -18.30 -1.99 14.96
C ARG A 170 -17.81 -2.27 13.53
N GLY A 171 -17.43 -1.21 12.83
CA GLY A 171 -16.89 -1.27 11.49
C GLY A 171 -15.46 -1.84 11.44
N ILE A 172 -14.67 -1.42 10.47
CA ILE A 172 -13.26 -1.77 10.38
C ILE A 172 -12.52 -0.96 11.45
N GLU A 173 -11.93 -1.64 12.40
CA GLU A 173 -11.19 -1.02 13.49
C GLU A 173 -9.71 -1.46 13.47
N HIS A 174 -8.89 -0.66 14.07
CA HIS A 174 -7.49 -0.96 14.27
C HIS A 174 -7.29 -1.54 15.67
N CYS A 175 -6.58 -2.66 15.80
CA CYS A 175 -6.33 -3.28 17.11
C CYS A 175 -5.46 -2.42 18.06
N GLY A 176 -4.75 -1.42 17.54
CA GLY A 176 -3.94 -0.49 18.32
C GLY A 176 -2.56 -0.99 18.76
N TYR A 177 -2.28 -2.27 18.72
CA TYR A 177 -1.05 -2.90 19.27
C TYR A 177 -0.24 -3.72 18.28
N CYS A 178 -0.77 -4.11 17.13
CA CYS A 178 0.06 -4.76 16.12
C CYS A 178 1.09 -3.79 15.53
N LEU A 179 2.20 -4.31 15.01
CA LEU A 179 3.29 -3.48 14.47
C LEU A 179 2.82 -2.39 13.48
N PRO A 180 1.96 -2.65 12.49
CA PRO A 180 1.42 -1.59 11.64
C PRO A 180 0.61 -0.54 12.39
N CYS A 181 -0.11 -0.90 13.47
CA CYS A 181 -0.84 0.06 14.29
C CYS A 181 0.11 0.92 15.13
N LEU A 182 1.16 0.34 15.71
CA LEU A 182 2.18 1.08 16.46
C LEU A 182 2.91 2.09 15.56
N ILE A 183 3.31 1.67 14.36
CA ILE A 183 3.92 2.57 13.37
C ILE A 183 2.94 3.69 12.98
N ARG A 184 1.65 3.39 12.82
CA ARG A 184 0.63 4.39 12.51
C ARG A 184 0.51 5.41 13.63
N ARG A 185 0.34 4.97 14.88
CA ARG A 185 0.21 5.84 16.05
C ARG A 185 1.43 6.75 16.20
N ALA A 186 2.63 6.16 16.16
CA ALA A 186 3.88 6.91 16.22
C ALA A 186 3.97 7.96 15.10
N ALA A 187 3.63 7.59 13.86
CA ALA A 187 3.67 8.48 12.73
C ALA A 187 2.69 9.66 12.84
N LEU A 188 1.45 9.39 13.26
CA LEU A 188 0.43 10.43 13.39
C LEU A 188 0.72 11.35 14.60
N THR A 189 1.23 10.80 15.70
CA THR A 189 1.70 11.59 16.84
C THR A 189 2.88 12.49 16.45
N ALA A 190 3.85 11.98 15.71
CA ALA A 190 4.98 12.77 15.24
C ALA A 190 4.57 13.88 14.27
N ALA A 191 3.56 13.61 13.41
CA ALA A 191 3.11 14.58 12.42
C ALA A 191 2.20 15.67 12.99
N TRP A 192 1.35 15.33 13.95
CA TRP A 192 0.26 16.23 14.40
C TRP A 192 0.21 16.49 15.89
N GLY A 193 1.10 15.88 16.68
CA GLY A 193 1.11 15.97 18.14
C GLY A 193 0.19 14.94 18.81
N THR A 194 0.40 14.77 20.09
CA THR A 194 -0.33 13.85 20.96
C THR A 194 -1.83 14.20 20.97
N GLY A 195 -2.69 13.19 20.92
CA GLY A 195 -4.15 13.35 20.98
C GLY A 195 -4.83 13.71 19.65
N ASN A 196 -4.08 13.93 18.57
CA ASN A 196 -4.64 14.27 17.26
C ASN A 196 -4.85 13.07 16.31
N ASP A 197 -4.51 11.87 16.74
CA ASP A 197 -4.83 10.63 16.02
C ASP A 197 -6.28 10.22 16.31
N GLN A 198 -7.15 10.42 15.34
CA GLN A 198 -8.58 10.07 15.42
C GLN A 198 -8.86 8.64 14.93
N THR A 199 -7.85 7.83 14.72
CA THR A 199 -8.02 6.44 14.30
C THR A 199 -8.80 5.65 15.36
N PRO A 200 -9.87 4.93 14.99
CA PRO A 200 -10.59 4.09 15.93
C PRO A 200 -9.75 2.85 16.28
N TYR A 201 -9.26 2.80 17.48
CA TYR A 201 -8.57 1.63 18.05
C TYR A 201 -9.53 0.86 18.96
N THR A 202 -9.37 -0.50 18.95
CA THR A 202 -10.18 -1.42 19.78
C THR A 202 -9.57 -1.54 21.18
#